data_b4308ccd799d78633254bb1dfed2f02b
#
_entry.id   b4308ccd799d78633254bb1dfed2f02b
#
_cell.length_a   1.000
_cell.length_b   1.000
_cell.length_c   1.000
_cell.angle_alpha   90.00
_cell.angle_beta   90.00
_cell.angle_gamma   90.00
#
_symmetry.space_group_name_H-M   'P 1'
#
loop_
_entity.id
_entity.type
_entity.pdbx_description
1 polymer ?
#
loop_
_entity_poly.entity_id
_entity_poly.type
_entity_poly.pdbx_seq_one_letter_code
_entity_poly.pdbx_strand_id
1 'polypeptide(L)'
;MRPSRSEYLDLPGLRLHVRRWGKPTAPTLFLLHGWMDVSASFQFVVDELQNDWNIIAPDWRGFGPSDWLNRPYFFAEHLGDMEAILNHYAPVGQVKLAGHSMGGILACLYAGIRPERVEKIVSLDGFGIAPTQPSMAPERYGHWLDELKQPPRMHLYPDRKSFARRLLKTDRFLTPQRADYLALHLARIGEGINKAGERRQGIVWNGDPWHKATSPYLFRLEESMAIWRKITCPVRWVGGRESWVIREFATRPGDWEARQACFADLSESWIANADHMLHHDQPDEVAKIIDDFLA
;
A
#
# COMPACT_ATOMS: atom_id res chain seq x y z
N MET A 1 -4.82 22.20 -1.48
CA MET A 1 -5.19 20.77 -1.60
C MET A 1 -6.19 20.60 -2.72
N ARG A 2 -5.90 19.77 -3.70
CA ARG A 2 -6.83 19.43 -4.79
C ARG A 2 -8.06 18.72 -4.21
N PRO A 3 -9.29 19.09 -4.61
CA PRO A 3 -10.49 18.46 -4.08
C PRO A 3 -10.61 17.02 -4.56
N SER A 4 -10.94 16.12 -3.64
CA SER A 4 -11.26 14.72 -3.94
C SER A 4 -12.75 14.45 -3.81
N ARG A 5 -13.24 13.40 -4.47
CA ARG A 5 -14.57 12.84 -4.27
C ARG A 5 -14.45 11.38 -3.86
N SER A 6 -15.43 10.92 -3.08
CA SER A 6 -15.56 9.53 -2.64
C SER A 6 -16.59 8.82 -3.49
N GLU A 7 -16.27 7.63 -3.94
CA GLU A 7 -17.16 6.70 -4.63
C GLU A 7 -17.08 5.34 -3.93
N TYR A 8 -18.02 4.47 -4.21
CA TYR A 8 -18.00 3.10 -3.70
C TYR A 8 -18.21 2.12 -4.85
N LEU A 9 -17.44 1.06 -4.82
CA LEU A 9 -17.54 -0.07 -5.75
C LEU A 9 -18.09 -1.27 -4.99
N ASP A 10 -19.29 -1.71 -5.37
CA ASP A 10 -19.91 -2.90 -4.81
C ASP A 10 -19.39 -4.15 -5.54
N LEU A 11 -18.77 -5.05 -4.80
CA LEU A 11 -18.34 -6.38 -5.21
C LEU A 11 -19.15 -7.44 -4.47
N PRO A 12 -19.19 -8.68 -4.91
CA PRO A 12 -19.89 -9.75 -4.18
C PRO A 12 -19.36 -9.90 -2.75
N GLY A 13 -20.18 -9.51 -1.76
CA GLY A 13 -19.86 -9.59 -0.34
C GLY A 13 -18.81 -8.59 0.16
N LEU A 14 -18.52 -7.53 -0.61
CA LEU A 14 -17.53 -6.52 -0.26
C LEU A 14 -17.86 -5.19 -0.94
N ARG A 15 -17.82 -4.09 -0.19
CA ARG A 15 -17.93 -2.74 -0.72
C ARG A 15 -16.62 -2.00 -0.52
N LEU A 16 -15.98 -1.58 -1.60
CA LEU A 16 -14.72 -0.84 -1.57
C LEU A 16 -14.98 0.66 -1.71
N HIS A 17 -14.33 1.45 -0.88
CA HIS A 17 -14.24 2.89 -1.07
C HIS A 17 -13.18 3.21 -2.11
N VAL A 18 -13.48 4.18 -2.97
CA VAL A 18 -12.56 4.69 -3.99
C VAL A 18 -12.52 6.21 -3.92
N ARG A 19 -11.34 6.75 -3.70
CA ARG A 19 -11.09 8.20 -3.74
C ARG A 19 -10.68 8.60 -5.15
N ARG A 20 -11.24 9.70 -5.62
CA ARG A 20 -10.99 10.19 -6.97
C ARG A 20 -10.56 11.65 -6.96
N TRP A 21 -9.62 11.98 -7.85
CA TRP A 21 -9.23 13.36 -8.17
C TRP A 21 -9.21 13.56 -9.68
N GLY A 22 -9.24 14.83 -10.09
CA GLY A 22 -9.13 15.23 -11.46
C GLY A 22 -10.38 14.96 -12.32
N LYS A 23 -10.22 15.11 -13.62
CA LYS A 23 -11.30 15.01 -14.60
C LYS A 23 -11.40 13.61 -15.18
N PRO A 24 -12.59 13.04 -15.35
CA PRO A 24 -12.78 11.71 -15.94
C PRO A 24 -12.24 11.57 -17.38
N THR A 25 -12.07 12.68 -18.09
CA THR A 25 -11.58 12.72 -19.48
C THR A 25 -10.05 12.73 -19.59
N ALA A 26 -9.34 12.92 -18.49
CA ALA A 26 -7.87 12.88 -18.47
C ALA A 26 -7.36 11.42 -18.46
N PRO A 27 -6.09 11.18 -18.82
CA PRO A 27 -5.48 9.86 -18.72
C PRO A 27 -5.64 9.27 -17.32
N THR A 28 -5.97 7.97 -17.25
CA THR A 28 -6.24 7.31 -15.96
C THR A 28 -4.97 6.85 -15.28
N LEU A 29 -4.84 7.20 -13.99
CA LEU A 29 -3.78 6.78 -13.09
C LEU A 29 -4.38 6.11 -11.85
N PHE A 30 -3.98 4.89 -11.56
CA PHE A 30 -4.34 4.21 -10.31
C PHE A 30 -3.25 4.44 -9.25
N LEU A 31 -3.66 4.90 -8.05
CA LEU A 31 -2.78 5.05 -6.88
C LEU A 31 -3.14 4.00 -5.84
N LEU A 32 -2.20 3.13 -5.50
CA LEU A 32 -2.41 1.93 -4.69
C LEU A 32 -1.66 2.06 -3.37
N HIS A 33 -2.39 2.17 -2.25
CA HIS A 33 -1.77 2.39 -0.94
C HIS A 33 -1.13 1.14 -0.33
N GLY A 34 -0.26 1.35 0.65
CA GLY A 34 0.44 0.31 1.40
C GLY A 34 -0.40 -0.33 2.52
N TRP A 35 0.21 -1.31 3.21
CA TRP A 35 -0.41 -1.92 4.40
C TRP A 35 -0.56 -0.89 5.52
N MET A 36 -1.70 -0.90 6.20
CA MET A 36 -2.07 0.05 7.28
C MET A 36 -2.09 1.52 6.83
N ASP A 37 -2.37 1.75 5.56
CA ASP A 37 -2.54 3.07 4.95
C ASP A 37 -3.93 3.19 4.32
N VAL A 38 -4.23 4.32 3.68
CA VAL A 38 -5.50 4.62 3.01
C VAL A 38 -5.27 5.47 1.76
N SER A 39 -6.22 5.48 0.85
CA SER A 39 -6.18 6.28 -0.39
C SER A 39 -5.90 7.77 -0.17
N ALA A 40 -6.38 8.32 0.96
CA ALA A 40 -6.21 9.72 1.30
C ALA A 40 -4.74 10.14 1.51
N SER A 41 -3.84 9.21 1.82
CA SER A 41 -2.43 9.50 2.05
C SER A 41 -1.71 9.99 0.79
N PHE A 42 -2.23 9.68 -0.39
CA PHE A 42 -1.72 10.21 -1.65
C PHE A 42 -2.06 11.69 -1.90
N GLN A 43 -2.83 12.35 -1.04
CA GLN A 43 -3.23 13.74 -1.25
C GLN A 43 -2.03 14.67 -1.50
N PHE A 44 -0.93 14.45 -0.76
CA PHE A 44 0.26 15.31 -0.89
C PHE A 44 0.92 15.17 -2.26
N VAL A 45 1.01 13.94 -2.76
CA VAL A 45 1.52 13.67 -4.12
C VAL A 45 0.59 14.25 -5.17
N VAL A 46 -0.72 14.07 -5.00
CA VAL A 46 -1.74 14.58 -5.94
C VAL A 46 -1.71 16.10 -6.02
N ASP A 47 -1.44 16.78 -4.91
CA ASP A 47 -1.33 18.25 -4.90
C ASP A 47 -0.16 18.77 -5.75
N GLU A 48 0.93 17.98 -5.86
CA GLU A 48 2.17 18.33 -6.57
C GLU A 48 2.22 17.87 -8.04
N LEU A 49 1.34 16.94 -8.47
CA LEU A 49 1.30 16.51 -9.87
C LEU A 49 1.06 17.71 -10.82
N GLN A 50 1.81 17.79 -11.89
CA GLN A 50 1.69 18.87 -12.89
C GLN A 50 0.81 18.46 -14.07
N ASN A 51 0.78 17.18 -14.42
CA ASN A 51 -0.08 16.66 -15.47
C ASN A 51 -1.54 16.52 -15.01
N ASP A 52 -2.45 16.64 -15.97
CA ASP A 52 -3.85 16.34 -15.73
C ASP A 52 -4.07 14.82 -15.72
N TRP A 53 -4.48 14.29 -14.57
CA TRP A 53 -4.80 12.88 -14.40
C TRP A 53 -6.25 12.66 -13.95
N ASN A 54 -6.86 11.58 -14.40
CA ASN A 54 -8.03 10.98 -13.79
C ASN A 54 -7.55 9.96 -12.76
N ILE A 55 -7.41 10.37 -11.51
CA ILE A 55 -6.82 9.55 -10.46
C ILE A 55 -7.89 8.70 -9.79
N ILE A 56 -7.59 7.42 -9.63
CA ILE A 56 -8.42 6.40 -8.98
C ILE A 56 -7.58 5.75 -7.89
N ALA A 57 -7.96 5.94 -6.63
CA ALA A 57 -7.26 5.39 -5.48
C ALA A 57 -8.23 4.61 -4.61
N PRO A 58 -8.27 3.28 -4.70
CA PRO A 58 -9.08 2.47 -3.80
C PRO A 58 -8.49 2.44 -2.39
N ASP A 59 -9.36 2.33 -1.39
CA ASP A 59 -8.97 1.77 -0.10
C ASP A 59 -9.14 0.26 -0.18
N TRP A 60 -8.07 -0.48 0.07
CA TRP A 60 -8.13 -1.94 0.05
C TRP A 60 -9.12 -2.47 1.09
N ARG A 61 -9.63 -3.70 0.87
CA ARG A 61 -10.50 -4.39 1.83
C ARG A 61 -9.95 -4.30 3.25
N GLY A 62 -10.80 -3.95 4.22
CA GLY A 62 -10.41 -3.81 5.62
C GLY A 62 -9.66 -2.54 5.96
N PHE A 63 -9.45 -1.59 5.04
CA PHE A 63 -8.81 -0.30 5.30
C PHE A 63 -9.75 0.86 4.99
N GLY A 64 -9.56 1.95 5.75
CA GLY A 64 -10.32 3.18 5.56
C GLY A 64 -11.83 2.96 5.60
N PRO A 65 -12.59 3.59 4.69
CA PRO A 65 -14.03 3.42 4.56
C PRO A 65 -14.49 2.16 3.82
N SER A 66 -13.57 1.32 3.30
CA SER A 66 -13.91 0.02 2.72
C SER A 66 -14.42 -0.96 3.78
N ASP A 67 -15.22 -1.94 3.38
CA ASP A 67 -15.78 -2.92 4.30
C ASP A 67 -14.71 -3.71 5.05
N TRP A 68 -14.99 -3.96 6.32
CA TRP A 68 -14.19 -4.80 7.21
C TRP A 68 -14.84 -6.17 7.35
N LEU A 69 -14.08 -7.22 7.04
CA LEU A 69 -14.61 -8.58 7.00
C LEU A 69 -14.58 -9.28 8.36
N ASN A 70 -13.90 -8.71 9.37
CA ASN A 70 -13.74 -9.27 10.72
C ASN A 70 -13.21 -10.72 10.70
N ARG A 71 -12.29 -11.00 9.80
CA ARG A 71 -11.60 -12.28 9.62
C ARG A 71 -10.18 -12.05 9.09
N PRO A 72 -9.28 -13.04 9.17
CA PRO A 72 -7.97 -12.92 8.53
C PRO A 72 -8.06 -12.56 7.05
N TYR A 73 -7.17 -11.69 6.60
CA TYR A 73 -7.03 -11.27 5.21
C TYR A 73 -5.87 -12.02 4.56
N PHE A 74 -6.05 -12.41 3.31
CA PHE A 74 -5.01 -13.08 2.54
C PHE A 74 -4.58 -12.22 1.37
N PHE A 75 -3.26 -12.20 1.10
CA PHE A 75 -2.67 -11.31 0.11
C PHE A 75 -3.28 -11.51 -1.29
N ALA A 76 -3.59 -12.74 -1.68
CA ALA A 76 -4.21 -13.05 -2.97
C ALA A 76 -5.60 -12.42 -3.17
N GLU A 77 -6.33 -12.12 -2.09
CA GLU A 77 -7.65 -11.48 -2.19
C GLU A 77 -7.53 -10.05 -2.75
N HIS A 78 -6.44 -9.34 -2.44
CA HIS A 78 -6.18 -7.98 -2.97
C HIS A 78 -5.94 -7.99 -4.48
N LEU A 79 -5.38 -9.08 -5.04
CA LEU A 79 -5.25 -9.23 -6.51
C LEU A 79 -6.63 -9.39 -7.17
N GLY A 80 -7.55 -10.12 -6.52
CA GLY A 80 -8.94 -10.22 -6.97
C GLY A 80 -9.67 -8.86 -6.93
N ASP A 81 -9.47 -8.08 -5.86
CA ASP A 81 -10.00 -6.72 -5.77
C ASP A 81 -9.43 -5.83 -6.85
N MET A 82 -8.11 -5.91 -7.08
CA MET A 82 -7.44 -5.13 -8.11
C MET A 82 -7.99 -5.44 -9.50
N GLU A 83 -8.17 -6.72 -9.84
CA GLU A 83 -8.81 -7.13 -11.11
C GLU A 83 -10.21 -6.52 -11.26
N ALA A 84 -11.04 -6.55 -10.20
CA ALA A 84 -12.37 -5.98 -10.22
C ALA A 84 -12.36 -4.43 -10.35
N ILE A 85 -11.48 -3.76 -9.62
CA ILE A 85 -11.29 -2.30 -9.68
C ILE A 85 -10.87 -1.87 -11.09
N LEU A 86 -9.85 -2.52 -11.66
CA LEU A 86 -9.35 -2.19 -12.98
C LEU A 86 -10.39 -2.45 -14.07
N ASN A 87 -11.14 -3.56 -13.97
CA ASN A 87 -12.22 -3.87 -14.91
C ASN A 87 -13.40 -2.90 -14.83
N HIS A 88 -13.69 -2.36 -13.63
CA HIS A 88 -14.74 -1.37 -13.46
C HIS A 88 -14.36 0.00 -14.03
N TYR A 89 -13.17 0.50 -13.71
CA TYR A 89 -12.76 1.87 -14.06
C TYR A 89 -12.03 1.98 -15.40
N ALA A 90 -11.45 0.91 -15.89
CA ALA A 90 -10.74 0.82 -17.16
C ALA A 90 -10.99 -0.55 -17.82
N PRO A 91 -12.23 -0.83 -18.28
CA PRO A 91 -12.63 -2.16 -18.77
C PRO A 91 -11.88 -2.59 -20.02
N VAL A 92 -11.30 -1.65 -20.75
CA VAL A 92 -10.53 -1.92 -21.98
C VAL A 92 -9.18 -1.19 -21.94
N GLY A 93 -8.20 -1.74 -22.67
CA GLY A 93 -6.88 -1.17 -22.80
C GLY A 93 -5.97 -1.41 -21.60
N GLN A 94 -4.85 -0.71 -21.61
CA GLN A 94 -3.82 -0.78 -20.57
C GLN A 94 -3.99 0.36 -19.56
N VAL A 95 -3.48 0.15 -18.35
CA VAL A 95 -3.57 1.10 -17.25
C VAL A 95 -2.18 1.49 -16.74
N LYS A 96 -2.08 2.68 -16.18
CA LYS A 96 -0.90 3.20 -15.49
C LYS A 96 -1.09 3.06 -13.99
N LEU A 97 -0.10 2.47 -13.33
CA LEU A 97 -0.15 2.14 -11.90
C LEU A 97 0.97 2.86 -11.14
N ALA A 98 0.64 3.47 -10.02
CA ALA A 98 1.63 3.87 -9.03
C ALA A 98 1.22 3.31 -7.67
N GLY A 99 2.08 2.53 -7.02
CA GLY A 99 1.76 1.85 -5.78
C GLY A 99 2.83 1.99 -4.73
N HIS A 100 2.43 2.25 -3.49
CA HIS A 100 3.34 2.31 -2.34
C HIS A 100 3.38 0.96 -1.61
N SER A 101 4.59 0.49 -1.28
CA SER A 101 4.79 -0.71 -0.44
C SER A 101 3.95 -1.90 -0.94
N MET A 102 2.97 -2.38 -0.16
CA MET A 102 2.02 -3.43 -0.57
C MET A 102 1.34 -3.11 -1.91
N GLY A 103 0.94 -1.85 -2.16
CA GLY A 103 0.36 -1.42 -3.43
C GLY A 103 1.33 -1.56 -4.61
N GLY A 104 2.62 -1.28 -4.40
CA GLY A 104 3.67 -1.49 -5.40
C GLY A 104 3.92 -2.97 -5.70
N ILE A 105 3.92 -3.81 -4.64
CA ILE A 105 4.01 -5.27 -4.78
C ILE A 105 2.83 -5.82 -5.58
N LEU A 106 1.60 -5.39 -5.26
CA LEU A 106 0.39 -5.79 -5.96
C LEU A 106 0.41 -5.36 -7.44
N ALA A 107 0.86 -4.13 -7.73
CA ALA A 107 1.00 -3.63 -9.10
C ALA A 107 1.95 -4.51 -9.94
N CYS A 108 3.12 -4.85 -9.39
CA CYS A 108 4.09 -5.70 -10.06
C CYS A 108 3.58 -7.15 -10.22
N LEU A 109 2.93 -7.72 -9.22
CA LEU A 109 2.32 -9.06 -9.34
C LEU A 109 1.21 -9.07 -10.38
N TYR A 110 0.32 -8.08 -10.35
CA TYR A 110 -0.76 -7.97 -11.32
C TYR A 110 -0.23 -7.85 -12.75
N ALA A 111 0.78 -7.02 -12.97
CA ALA A 111 1.40 -6.87 -14.29
C ALA A 111 2.06 -8.16 -14.82
N GLY A 112 2.60 -9.00 -13.96
CA GLY A 112 3.11 -10.31 -14.38
C GLY A 112 2.03 -11.36 -14.61
N ILE A 113 0.86 -11.22 -13.97
CA ILE A 113 -0.31 -12.10 -14.16
C ILE A 113 -1.13 -11.68 -15.39
N ARG A 114 -1.23 -10.37 -15.64
CA ARG A 114 -1.99 -9.73 -16.72
C ARG A 114 -1.12 -8.76 -17.53
N PRO A 115 -0.05 -9.20 -18.19
CA PRO A 115 0.91 -8.30 -18.83
C PRO A 115 0.27 -7.42 -19.92
N GLU A 116 -0.79 -7.89 -20.55
CA GLU A 116 -1.55 -7.15 -21.56
C GLU A 116 -2.36 -5.96 -20.98
N ARG A 117 -2.55 -5.92 -19.65
CA ARG A 117 -3.40 -4.93 -18.99
C ARG A 117 -2.63 -3.73 -18.42
N VAL A 118 -1.32 -3.81 -18.34
CA VAL A 118 -0.51 -2.77 -17.68
C VAL A 118 0.43 -2.11 -18.66
N GLU A 119 0.37 -0.77 -18.73
CA GLU A 119 1.20 0.05 -19.61
C GLU A 119 2.55 0.41 -18.97
N LYS A 120 2.51 0.92 -17.73
CA LYS A 120 3.69 1.36 -16.97
C LYS A 120 3.43 1.25 -15.46
N ILE A 121 4.47 1.05 -14.67
CA ILE A 121 4.39 0.98 -13.20
C ILE A 121 5.42 1.90 -12.56
N VAL A 122 4.97 2.67 -11.55
CA VAL A 122 5.83 3.28 -10.53
C VAL A 122 5.62 2.53 -9.21
N SER A 123 6.64 1.82 -8.73
CA SER A 123 6.62 1.11 -7.45
C SER A 123 7.39 1.91 -6.40
N LEU A 124 6.65 2.50 -5.46
CA LEU A 124 7.20 3.30 -4.37
C LEU A 124 7.55 2.38 -3.19
N ASP A 125 8.82 2.07 -3.05
CA ASP A 125 9.41 1.21 -2.00
C ASP A 125 8.73 -0.17 -1.86
N GLY A 126 8.17 -0.68 -2.97
CA GLY A 126 7.43 -1.93 -3.07
C GLY A 126 8.17 -2.98 -3.87
N PHE A 127 9.07 -3.76 -3.23
CA PHE A 127 9.88 -4.78 -3.92
C PHE A 127 9.78 -6.17 -3.28
N GLY A 128 8.63 -6.46 -2.65
CA GLY A 128 8.37 -7.68 -1.91
C GLY A 128 8.90 -7.64 -0.48
N ILE A 129 8.72 -8.73 0.23
CA ILE A 129 9.19 -8.91 1.60
C ILE A 129 10.28 -9.99 1.69
N ALA A 130 10.87 -10.17 2.86
CA ALA A 130 11.82 -11.24 3.10
C ALA A 130 11.19 -12.62 2.83
N PRO A 131 11.91 -13.55 2.16
CA PRO A 131 11.40 -14.90 1.95
C PRO A 131 11.23 -15.63 3.28
N THR A 132 10.19 -16.43 3.38
CA THR A 132 9.98 -17.31 4.53
C THR A 132 10.46 -18.73 4.22
N GLN A 133 10.97 -19.43 5.25
CA GLN A 133 11.48 -20.79 5.09
C GLN A 133 10.39 -21.82 5.42
N PRO A 134 10.35 -23.00 4.77
CA PRO A 134 9.39 -24.05 5.08
C PRO A 134 9.38 -24.46 6.54
N SER A 135 10.52 -24.42 7.22
CA SER A 135 10.66 -24.70 8.66
C SER A 135 9.86 -23.76 9.57
N MET A 136 9.48 -22.57 9.08
CA MET A 136 8.67 -21.61 9.83
C MET A 136 7.16 -21.95 9.81
N ALA A 137 6.72 -22.87 8.94
CA ALA A 137 5.30 -23.18 8.78
C ALA A 137 4.62 -23.67 10.07
N PRO A 138 5.18 -24.61 10.85
CA PRO A 138 4.51 -25.10 12.06
C PRO A 138 4.22 -23.98 13.07
N GLU A 139 5.19 -23.09 13.32
CA GLU A 139 5.03 -21.96 14.24
C GLU A 139 4.00 -20.95 13.71
N ARG A 140 4.04 -20.62 12.42
CA ARG A 140 3.08 -19.69 11.79
C ARG A 140 1.66 -20.22 11.86
N TYR A 141 1.42 -21.50 11.57
CA TYR A 141 0.12 -22.12 11.73
C TYR A 141 -0.34 -22.11 13.20
N GLY A 142 0.56 -22.40 14.14
CA GLY A 142 0.28 -22.33 15.57
C GLY A 142 -0.19 -20.93 16.00
N HIS A 143 0.55 -19.89 15.64
CA HIS A 143 0.19 -18.50 15.93
C HIS A 143 -1.16 -18.12 15.28
N TRP A 144 -1.37 -18.48 14.02
CA TRP A 144 -2.64 -18.21 13.35
C TRP A 144 -3.84 -18.88 14.04
N LEU A 145 -3.70 -20.14 14.47
CA LEU A 145 -4.75 -20.85 15.22
C LEU A 145 -5.06 -20.19 16.58
N ASP A 146 -4.03 -19.65 17.24
CA ASP A 146 -4.22 -18.93 18.51
C ASP A 146 -4.88 -17.56 18.28
N GLU A 147 -4.51 -16.85 17.23
CA GLU A 147 -5.13 -15.58 16.83
C GLU A 147 -6.58 -15.74 16.41
N LEU A 148 -7.00 -16.90 15.86
CA LEU A 148 -8.42 -17.18 15.59
C LEU A 148 -9.25 -17.23 16.90
N LYS A 149 -8.66 -17.63 18.01
CA LYS A 149 -9.30 -17.64 19.35
C LYS A 149 -9.21 -16.28 20.03
N GLN A 150 -8.10 -15.57 19.80
CA GLN A 150 -7.81 -14.26 20.38
C GLN A 150 -7.40 -13.28 19.28
N PRO A 151 -8.39 -12.65 18.57
CA PRO A 151 -8.11 -11.77 17.45
C PRO A 151 -7.14 -10.64 17.81
N PRO A 152 -6.27 -10.23 16.87
CA PRO A 152 -5.43 -9.06 17.03
C PRO A 152 -6.23 -7.82 17.40
N ARG A 153 -5.61 -6.89 18.09
CA ARG A 153 -6.29 -5.67 18.55
C ARG A 153 -5.49 -4.43 18.17
N MET A 154 -6.20 -3.32 17.97
CA MET A 154 -5.58 -2.03 17.73
C MET A 154 -5.17 -1.36 19.02
N HIS A 155 -4.04 -0.64 18.98
CA HIS A 155 -3.63 0.25 20.06
C HIS A 155 -4.58 1.43 20.16
N LEU A 156 -4.97 1.77 21.39
CA LEU A 156 -5.86 2.88 21.69
C LEU A 156 -5.06 4.16 21.95
N TYR A 157 -5.47 5.23 21.29
CA TYR A 157 -4.95 6.58 21.50
C TYR A 157 -6.02 7.44 22.20
N PRO A 158 -5.63 8.35 23.13
CA PRO A 158 -6.60 9.20 23.81
C PRO A 158 -7.37 10.13 22.86
N ASP A 159 -6.68 10.65 21.85
CA ASP A 159 -7.22 11.59 20.87
C ASP A 159 -6.42 11.54 19.55
N ARG A 160 -6.92 12.24 18.50
CA ARG A 160 -6.25 12.32 17.20
C ARG A 160 -4.90 13.04 17.27
N LYS A 161 -4.72 14.01 18.18
CA LYS A 161 -3.43 14.69 18.37
C LYS A 161 -2.36 13.71 18.87
N SER A 162 -2.74 12.81 19.78
CA SER A 162 -1.85 11.74 20.25
C SER A 162 -1.51 10.74 19.14
N PHE A 163 -2.45 10.47 18.25
CA PHE A 163 -2.22 9.66 17.05
C PHE A 163 -1.25 10.38 16.09
N ALA A 164 -1.46 11.67 15.78
CA ALA A 164 -0.55 12.47 14.95
C ALA A 164 0.88 12.52 15.53
N ARG A 165 1.00 12.74 16.87
CA ARG A 165 2.32 12.67 17.54
C ARG A 165 2.99 11.30 17.38
N ARG A 166 2.22 10.22 17.33
CA ARG A 166 2.77 8.88 17.06
C ARG A 166 3.33 8.77 15.65
N LEU A 167 2.63 9.33 14.64
CA LEU A 167 3.12 9.38 13.25
C LEU A 167 4.45 10.13 13.19
N LEU A 168 4.52 11.34 13.73
CA LEU A 168 5.75 12.15 13.81
C LEU A 168 6.92 11.45 14.51
N LYS A 169 6.62 10.60 15.49
CA LYS A 169 7.66 9.84 16.20
C LYS A 169 8.23 8.70 15.35
N THR A 170 7.41 8.13 14.47
CA THR A 170 7.81 6.98 13.64
C THR A 170 8.38 7.37 12.30
N ASP A 171 8.06 8.57 11.86
CA ASP A 171 8.51 9.11 10.59
C ASP A 171 9.13 10.50 10.83
N ARG A 172 10.46 10.58 10.73
CA ARG A 172 11.24 11.79 11.06
C ARG A 172 11.18 12.88 10.01
N PHE A 173 10.72 12.56 8.80
CA PHE A 173 10.60 13.52 7.70
C PHE A 173 9.18 14.07 7.54
N LEU A 174 8.22 13.45 8.23
CA LEU A 174 6.83 13.90 8.23
C LEU A 174 6.67 15.27 8.91
N THR A 175 5.98 16.20 8.26
CA THR A 175 5.70 17.51 8.87
C THR A 175 4.47 17.43 9.80
N PRO A 176 4.38 18.33 10.81
CA PRO A 176 3.20 18.38 11.69
C PRO A 176 1.88 18.55 10.93
N GLN A 177 1.85 19.37 9.90
CA GLN A 177 0.66 19.63 9.09
C GLN A 177 0.21 18.36 8.36
N ARG A 178 1.16 17.60 7.77
CA ARG A 178 0.88 16.32 7.14
C ARG A 178 0.42 15.27 8.15
N ALA A 179 1.04 15.23 9.33
CA ALA A 179 0.64 14.32 10.40
C ALA A 179 -0.79 14.58 10.88
N ASP A 180 -1.19 15.84 11.02
CA ASP A 180 -2.57 16.20 11.39
C ASP A 180 -3.57 15.79 10.31
N TYR A 181 -3.25 16.03 9.04
CA TYR A 181 -4.08 15.55 7.91
C TYR A 181 -4.21 14.01 7.91
N LEU A 182 -3.08 13.31 8.02
CA LEU A 182 -3.09 11.83 8.05
C LEU A 182 -3.90 11.31 9.22
N ALA A 183 -3.83 11.95 10.40
CA ALA A 183 -4.61 11.54 11.56
C ALA A 183 -6.14 11.69 11.38
N LEU A 184 -6.60 12.52 10.44
CA LEU A 184 -8.03 12.59 10.08
C LEU A 184 -8.50 11.34 9.30
N HIS A 185 -7.62 10.75 8.52
CA HIS A 185 -7.95 9.66 7.60
C HIS A 185 -7.50 8.28 8.10
N LEU A 186 -6.30 8.21 8.70
CA LEU A 186 -5.72 6.99 9.25
C LEU A 186 -6.27 6.61 10.62
N ALA A 187 -7.05 7.48 11.28
CA ALA A 187 -7.60 7.21 12.59
C ALA A 187 -9.13 7.33 12.60
N ARG A 188 -9.77 6.44 13.37
CA ARG A 188 -11.21 6.43 13.60
C ARG A 188 -11.54 6.26 15.07
N ILE A 189 -12.79 6.56 15.43
CA ILE A 189 -13.33 6.13 16.72
C ILE A 189 -13.60 4.62 16.62
N GLY A 190 -13.10 3.86 17.58
CA GLY A 190 -13.25 2.42 17.61
C GLY A 190 -12.82 1.84 18.95
N GLU A 191 -12.89 0.53 19.05
CA GLU A 191 -12.46 -0.20 20.24
C GLU A 191 -10.98 -0.59 20.09
N GLY A 192 -10.22 -0.42 21.17
CA GLY A 192 -8.81 -0.77 21.21
C GLY A 192 -8.34 -1.09 22.63
N ILE A 193 -7.04 -1.36 22.77
CA ILE A 193 -6.39 -1.63 24.05
C ILE A 193 -5.50 -0.46 24.43
N ASN A 194 -5.69 0.06 25.63
CA ASN A 194 -4.84 1.10 26.20
C ASN A 194 -3.51 0.49 26.72
N LYS A 195 -2.61 1.37 27.20
CA LYS A 195 -1.32 0.96 27.76
C LYS A 195 -1.40 0.05 29.00
N ALA A 196 -2.54 0.09 29.71
CA ALA A 196 -2.78 -0.77 30.86
C ALA A 196 -3.39 -2.15 30.49
N GLY A 197 -3.57 -2.44 29.18
CA GLY A 197 -4.17 -3.68 28.70
C GLY A 197 -5.72 -3.68 28.75
N GLU A 198 -6.35 -2.55 29.08
CA GLU A 198 -7.80 -2.45 29.18
C GLU A 198 -8.45 -2.13 27.83
N ARG A 199 -9.57 -2.78 27.57
CA ARG A 199 -10.39 -2.58 26.39
C ARG A 199 -11.30 -1.36 26.57
N ARG A 200 -11.19 -0.37 25.67
CA ARG A 200 -11.97 0.87 25.73
C ARG A 200 -12.25 1.43 24.34
N GLN A 201 -13.27 2.28 24.27
CA GLN A 201 -13.53 3.12 23.11
C GLN A 201 -12.57 4.32 23.08
N GLY A 202 -12.12 4.71 21.89
CA GLY A 202 -11.28 5.87 21.66
C GLY A 202 -10.79 5.95 20.23
N ILE A 203 -9.64 6.55 20.01
CA ILE A 203 -9.02 6.66 18.68
C ILE A 203 -8.16 5.43 18.42
N VAL A 204 -8.43 4.74 17.32
CA VAL A 204 -7.66 3.60 16.82
C VAL A 204 -7.27 3.82 15.37
N TRP A 205 -6.34 3.00 14.87
CA TRP A 205 -6.00 2.98 13.44
C TRP A 205 -7.23 2.57 12.60
N ASN A 206 -7.41 3.23 11.44
CA ASN A 206 -8.54 3.01 10.54
C ASN A 206 -8.26 1.82 9.58
N GLY A 207 -8.06 0.65 10.17
CA GLY A 207 -7.85 -0.62 9.49
C GLY A 207 -8.34 -1.76 10.37
N ASP A 208 -8.89 -2.80 9.77
CA ASP A 208 -9.36 -3.98 10.49
C ASP A 208 -8.19 -4.63 11.24
N PRO A 209 -8.30 -4.88 12.56
CA PRO A 209 -7.26 -5.55 13.32
C PRO A 209 -6.79 -6.88 12.74
N TRP A 210 -7.64 -7.57 12.02
CA TRP A 210 -7.33 -8.83 11.36
C TRP A 210 -6.23 -8.74 10.29
N HIS A 211 -5.92 -7.54 9.78
CA HIS A 211 -4.72 -7.31 8.96
C HIS A 211 -3.41 -7.54 9.69
N LYS A 212 -3.43 -7.58 11.03
CA LYS A 212 -2.26 -7.88 11.87
C LYS A 212 -2.13 -9.36 12.18
N ALA A 213 -3.13 -10.16 11.81
CA ALA A 213 -3.07 -11.60 12.01
C ALA A 213 -1.95 -12.23 11.17
N THR A 214 -1.29 -13.20 11.77
CA THR A 214 -0.27 -14.00 11.10
C THR A 214 -0.89 -14.73 9.91
N SER A 215 -0.35 -14.54 8.71
CA SER A 215 -0.73 -15.38 7.59
C SER A 215 -0.20 -16.79 7.80
N PRO A 216 -1.01 -17.85 7.75
CA PRO A 216 -0.51 -19.24 7.79
C PRO A 216 0.30 -19.57 6.53
N TYR A 217 0.02 -18.87 5.42
CA TYR A 217 0.76 -19.09 4.18
C TYR A 217 2.14 -18.43 4.24
N LEU A 218 3.13 -19.19 3.83
CA LEU A 218 4.49 -18.68 3.68
C LEU A 218 4.56 -17.72 2.48
N PHE A 219 5.35 -16.65 2.63
CA PHE A 219 5.72 -15.84 1.47
C PHE A 219 6.86 -16.54 0.72
N ARG A 220 6.56 -16.96 -0.50
CA ARG A 220 7.51 -17.63 -1.40
C ARG A 220 8.01 -16.63 -2.42
N LEU A 221 9.22 -16.14 -2.22
CA LEU A 221 9.84 -15.17 -3.12
C LEU A 221 9.94 -15.70 -4.56
N GLU A 222 10.23 -16.98 -4.70
CA GLU A 222 10.38 -17.64 -6.00
C GLU A 222 9.10 -17.55 -6.85
N GLU A 223 7.92 -17.60 -6.23
CA GLU A 223 6.64 -17.42 -6.90
C GLU A 223 6.49 -15.99 -7.40
N SER A 224 6.82 -15.00 -6.56
CA SER A 224 6.82 -13.59 -6.96
C SER A 224 7.81 -13.33 -8.10
N MET A 225 9.03 -13.87 -8.01
CA MET A 225 10.04 -13.75 -9.06
C MET A 225 9.61 -14.40 -10.37
N ALA A 226 8.91 -15.54 -10.32
CA ALA A 226 8.37 -16.19 -11.51
C ALA A 226 7.30 -15.32 -12.20
N ILE A 227 6.47 -14.63 -11.41
CA ILE A 227 5.46 -13.68 -11.89
C ILE A 227 6.16 -12.44 -12.48
N TRP A 228 7.12 -11.84 -11.78
CA TRP A 228 7.82 -10.63 -12.25
C TRP A 228 8.53 -10.84 -13.60
N ARG A 229 9.07 -12.04 -13.86
CA ARG A 229 9.67 -12.39 -15.18
C ARG A 229 8.68 -12.36 -16.35
N LYS A 230 7.37 -12.24 -16.06
CA LYS A 230 6.32 -12.12 -17.08
C LYS A 230 5.92 -10.67 -17.35
N ILE A 231 6.43 -9.71 -16.57
CA ILE A 231 6.17 -8.29 -16.77
C ILE A 231 6.80 -7.85 -18.09
N THR A 232 6.01 -7.25 -18.95
CA THR A 232 6.43 -6.75 -20.28
C THR A 232 6.49 -5.22 -20.34
N CYS A 233 5.86 -4.54 -19.38
CA CYS A 233 5.82 -3.09 -19.33
C CYS A 233 7.04 -2.52 -18.59
N PRO A 234 7.42 -1.26 -18.85
CA PRO A 234 8.44 -0.55 -18.09
C PRO A 234 8.03 -0.38 -16.61
N VAL A 235 8.99 -0.58 -15.72
CA VAL A 235 8.82 -0.41 -14.27
C VAL A 235 9.84 0.60 -13.75
N ARG A 236 9.38 1.61 -13.02
CA ARG A 236 10.21 2.51 -12.22
C ARG A 236 10.07 2.11 -10.76
N TRP A 237 11.13 1.57 -10.18
CA TRP A 237 11.19 1.41 -8.74
C TRP A 237 11.75 2.68 -8.10
N VAL A 238 11.12 3.15 -7.00
CA VAL A 238 11.50 4.38 -6.31
C VAL A 238 11.72 4.06 -4.84
N GLY A 239 12.92 4.33 -4.33
CA GLY A 239 13.27 4.08 -2.92
C GLY A 239 13.63 5.34 -2.16
N GLY A 240 13.25 5.40 -0.88
CA GLY A 240 13.80 6.36 0.06
C GLY A 240 15.22 5.95 0.47
N ARG A 241 16.18 6.90 0.46
CA ARG A 241 17.58 6.57 0.83
C ARG A 241 17.72 6.11 2.28
N GLU A 242 16.81 6.52 3.14
CA GLU A 242 16.76 6.16 4.55
C GLU A 242 15.77 5.05 4.86
N SER A 243 15.17 4.41 3.84
CA SER A 243 14.17 3.37 4.02
C SER A 243 14.71 2.15 4.77
N TRP A 244 13.92 1.64 5.70
CA TRP A 244 14.21 0.39 6.40
C TRP A 244 14.21 -0.81 5.43
N VAL A 245 13.44 -0.74 4.34
CA VAL A 245 13.40 -1.79 3.30
C VAL A 245 14.77 -2.01 2.70
N ILE A 246 15.48 -0.93 2.39
CA ILE A 246 16.84 -0.99 1.84
C ILE A 246 17.82 -1.57 2.85
N ARG A 247 17.70 -1.16 4.13
CA ARG A 247 18.53 -1.74 5.19
C ARG A 247 18.30 -3.23 5.35
N GLU A 248 17.06 -3.68 5.17
CA GLU A 248 16.72 -5.10 5.23
C GLU A 248 17.32 -5.87 4.05
N PHE A 249 17.26 -5.35 2.83
CA PHE A 249 17.93 -5.97 1.67
C PHE A 249 19.43 -6.08 1.87
N ALA A 250 20.08 -5.07 2.46
CA ALA A 250 21.51 -5.08 2.74
C ALA A 250 21.94 -6.23 3.68
N THR A 251 21.01 -6.82 4.46
CA THR A 251 21.29 -7.99 5.30
C THR A 251 21.33 -9.31 4.51
N ARG A 252 20.91 -9.29 3.23
CA ARG A 252 20.83 -10.48 2.36
C ARG A 252 21.56 -10.19 1.04
N PRO A 253 22.89 -10.36 0.99
CA PRO A 253 23.67 -10.12 -0.20
C PRO A 253 23.12 -10.87 -1.43
N GLY A 254 22.97 -10.17 -2.56
CA GLY A 254 22.46 -10.71 -3.81
C GLY A 254 20.92 -10.80 -3.93
N ASP A 255 20.17 -10.56 -2.84
CA ASP A 255 18.69 -10.59 -2.88
C ASP A 255 18.12 -9.45 -3.73
N TRP A 256 18.71 -8.25 -3.61
CA TRP A 256 18.32 -7.08 -4.38
C TRP A 256 18.54 -7.30 -5.88
N GLU A 257 19.73 -7.71 -6.27
CA GLU A 257 20.13 -7.95 -7.65
C GLU A 257 19.30 -9.09 -8.28
N ALA A 258 19.03 -10.14 -7.51
CA ALA A 258 18.20 -11.25 -7.98
C ALA A 258 16.76 -10.82 -8.26
N ARG A 259 16.19 -9.90 -7.47
CA ARG A 259 14.85 -9.33 -7.71
C ARG A 259 14.86 -8.44 -8.95
N GLN A 260 15.84 -7.54 -9.08
CA GLN A 260 15.99 -6.67 -10.24
C GLN A 260 16.09 -7.46 -11.55
N ALA A 261 16.86 -8.52 -11.55
CA ALA A 261 17.07 -9.40 -12.72
C ALA A 261 15.78 -10.11 -13.20
N CYS A 262 14.70 -10.02 -12.46
CA CYS A 262 13.40 -10.55 -12.88
C CYS A 262 12.65 -9.65 -13.86
N PHE A 263 13.01 -8.38 -13.96
CA PHE A 263 12.32 -7.40 -14.77
C PHE A 263 13.08 -7.15 -16.08
N ALA A 264 12.38 -7.17 -17.19
CA ALA A 264 12.97 -6.92 -18.51
C ALA A 264 13.34 -5.43 -18.70
N ASP A 265 12.53 -4.53 -18.15
CA ASP A 265 12.73 -3.08 -18.21
C ASP A 265 12.46 -2.48 -16.82
N LEU A 266 13.51 -2.44 -16.00
CA LEU A 266 13.50 -1.83 -14.66
C LEU A 266 14.46 -0.66 -14.61
N SER A 267 13.97 0.45 -14.10
CA SER A 267 14.78 1.61 -13.76
C SER A 267 14.55 2.03 -12.31
N GLU A 268 15.55 2.69 -11.71
CA GLU A 268 15.51 3.10 -10.31
C GLU A 268 15.53 4.61 -10.16
N SER A 269 14.92 5.09 -9.10
CA SER A 269 15.05 6.44 -8.58
C SER A 269 15.21 6.41 -7.08
N TRP A 270 16.04 7.32 -6.55
CA TRP A 270 16.35 7.38 -5.13
C TRP A 270 16.04 8.77 -4.59
N ILE A 271 15.19 8.84 -3.58
CA ILE A 271 14.76 10.10 -2.96
C ILE A 271 15.52 10.29 -1.65
N ALA A 272 16.20 11.42 -1.51
CA ALA A 272 16.88 11.81 -0.28
C ALA A 272 15.88 12.35 0.75
N ASN A 273 16.23 12.27 2.02
CA ASN A 273 15.37 12.70 3.13
C ASN A 273 13.97 12.03 3.08
N ALA A 274 13.96 10.75 2.75
CA ALA A 274 12.75 9.92 2.68
C ALA A 274 13.03 8.54 3.27
N ASP A 275 12.16 8.09 4.16
CA ASP A 275 12.10 6.72 4.66
C ASP A 275 11.07 5.92 3.83
N HIS A 276 10.51 4.85 4.36
CA HIS A 276 9.53 4.00 3.70
C HIS A 276 8.28 4.75 3.21
N MET A 277 7.86 5.80 3.93
CA MET A 277 6.68 6.60 3.58
C MET A 277 7.04 7.78 2.64
N LEU A 278 7.87 7.55 1.63
CA LEU A 278 8.43 8.58 0.75
C LEU A 278 7.37 9.51 0.12
N HIS A 279 6.16 9.04 -0.11
CA HIS A 279 5.03 9.83 -0.62
C HIS A 279 4.45 10.81 0.43
N HIS A 280 4.76 10.60 1.71
CA HIS A 280 4.50 11.55 2.78
C HIS A 280 5.68 12.50 3.01
N ASP A 281 6.91 11.99 2.83
CA ASP A 281 8.15 12.70 3.16
C ASP A 281 8.50 13.73 2.08
N GLN A 282 8.54 13.28 0.82
CA GLN A 282 8.94 14.06 -0.36
C GLN A 282 7.91 13.90 -1.49
N PRO A 283 6.67 14.38 -1.30
CA PRO A 283 5.60 14.20 -2.27
C PRO A 283 5.84 14.88 -3.61
N ASP A 284 6.57 16.00 -3.63
CA ASP A 284 6.97 16.73 -4.84
C ASP A 284 7.91 15.91 -5.73
N GLU A 285 8.93 15.28 -5.13
CA GLU A 285 9.85 14.38 -5.84
C GLU A 285 9.10 13.14 -6.38
N VAL A 286 8.20 12.57 -5.57
CA VAL A 286 7.37 11.44 -5.98
C VAL A 286 6.44 11.84 -7.13
N ALA A 287 5.77 12.99 -7.03
CA ALA A 287 4.88 13.50 -8.06
C ALA A 287 5.63 13.73 -9.39
N LYS A 288 6.82 14.34 -9.31
CA LYS A 288 7.69 14.55 -10.48
C LYS A 288 8.05 13.22 -11.16
N ILE A 289 8.44 12.20 -10.39
CA ILE A 289 8.77 10.88 -10.95
C ILE A 289 7.55 10.23 -11.61
N ILE A 290 6.37 10.35 -11.00
CA ILE A 290 5.12 9.84 -11.56
C ILE A 290 4.81 10.55 -12.89
N ASP A 291 4.86 11.88 -12.92
CA ASP A 291 4.58 12.66 -14.13
C ASP A 291 5.58 12.37 -15.24
N ASP A 292 6.88 12.36 -14.94
CA ASP A 292 7.93 12.14 -15.93
C ASP A 292 7.89 10.73 -16.53
N PHE A 293 7.55 9.72 -15.72
CA PHE A 293 7.60 8.33 -16.16
C PHE A 293 6.29 7.82 -16.73
N LEU A 294 5.14 8.24 -16.19
CA LEU A 294 3.83 7.72 -16.58
C LEU A 294 3.14 8.58 -17.66
N ALA A 295 3.64 9.75 -17.96
CA ALA A 295 3.09 10.60 -19.01
C ALA A 295 3.12 9.93 -20.40
#